data_87d339b5afec8e866a3d5cb2ec46b954
#
_entry.id   87d339b5afec8e866a3d5cb2ec46b954
#
_cell.length_a   1.000
_cell.length_b   1.000
_cell.length_c   1.000
_cell.angle_alpha   90.00
_cell.angle_beta   90.00
_cell.angle_gamma   90.00
#
_symmetry.space_group_name_H-M   'P 1'
#
loop_
_entity.id
_entity.type
_entity.pdbx_description
1 polymer ?
#
loop_
_entity_poly.entity_id
_entity_poly.type
_entity_poly.pdbx_seq_one_letter_code
_entity_poly.pdbx_strand_id
1 'polypeptide(L)' 'MQKKILIIGGTGFIGHHLAKACIQKKWRVTSVSLTKPSKERFVKKVKYILCDIS' A
#
# COMPACT_ATOMS: atom_id res chain seq x y z
N MET A 1 -9.97 -12.12 -13.18
CA MET A 1 -9.91 -12.17 -11.71
C MET A 1 -8.96 -11.10 -11.18
N GLN A 2 -9.35 -10.43 -10.10
CA GLN A 2 -8.46 -9.48 -9.45
C GLN A 2 -7.43 -10.21 -8.60
N LYS A 3 -6.20 -9.80 -8.73
CA LYS A 3 -5.15 -10.27 -7.83
C LYS A 3 -5.16 -9.44 -6.55
N LYS A 4 -4.78 -10.07 -5.47
CA LYS A 4 -4.64 -9.39 -4.18
C LYS A 4 -3.17 -9.40 -3.79
N ILE A 5 -2.69 -8.27 -3.28
CA ILE A 5 -1.31 -8.15 -2.84
C ILE A 5 -1.26 -7.48 -1.47
N LEU A 6 -0.41 -8.00 -0.61
CA LEU A 6 -0.15 -7.42 0.69
C LEU A 6 1.25 -6.83 0.69
N ILE A 7 1.36 -5.55 1.02
CA ILE A 7 2.63 -4.86 1.06
C ILE A 7 2.95 -4.50 2.50
N ILE A 8 4.11 -4.93 2.97
CA ILE A 8 4.60 -4.55 4.29
C ILE A 8 5.46 -3.30 4.12
N GLY A 9 5.09 -2.23 4.81
CA GLY A 9 5.80 -0.97 4.69
C GLY A 9 5.46 -0.17 3.45
N GLY A 10 4.21 -0.25 3.00
CA GLY A 10 3.76 0.43 1.77
C GLY A 10 3.76 1.95 1.85
N THR A 11 4.08 2.54 3.02
CA THR A 11 4.20 3.99 3.17
C THR A 11 5.59 4.50 2.82
N GLY A 12 6.57 3.62 2.62
CA GLY A 12 7.89 3.99 2.19
C GLY A 12 7.94 4.34 0.71
N PHE A 13 9.09 4.84 0.27
CA PHE A 13 9.24 5.30 -1.12
C PHE A 13 9.00 4.17 -2.13
N ILE A 14 9.65 3.03 -1.91
CA ILE A 14 9.53 1.89 -2.84
C ILE A 14 8.14 1.26 -2.75
N GLY A 15 7.63 1.09 -1.52
CA GLY A 15 6.32 0.50 -1.33
C GLY A 15 5.20 1.34 -1.93
N HIS A 16 5.32 2.66 -1.86
CA HIS A 16 4.38 3.58 -2.47
C HIS A 16 4.32 3.41 -3.99
N HIS A 17 5.47 3.31 -4.64
CA HIS A 17 5.50 3.09 -6.09
C HIS A 17 4.96 1.73 -6.49
N LEU A 18 5.26 0.71 -5.71
CA LEU A 18 4.73 -0.62 -5.96
C LEU A 18 3.21 -0.65 -5.84
N ALA A 19 2.68 -0.03 -4.78
CA ALA A 19 1.24 0.03 -4.58
C ALA A 19 0.55 0.74 -5.74
N LYS A 20 1.11 1.86 -6.19
CA LYS A 20 0.55 2.61 -7.30
C LYS A 20 0.53 1.78 -8.59
N ALA A 21 1.61 1.05 -8.87
CA ALA A 21 1.68 0.20 -10.04
C ALA A 21 0.64 -0.92 -9.99
N CYS A 22 0.45 -1.52 -8.83
CA CYS A 22 -0.54 -2.59 -8.67
C CYS A 22 -1.97 -2.07 -8.84
N ILE A 23 -2.26 -0.87 -8.34
CA ILE A 23 -3.57 -0.26 -8.50
C ILE A 23 -3.83 0.03 -9.99
N GLN A 24 -2.83 0.45 -10.74
CA GLN A 24 -2.98 0.67 -12.18
C GLN A 24 -3.33 -0.62 -12.92
N LYS A 25 -2.92 -1.76 -12.38
CA LYS A 25 -3.28 -3.06 -12.93
C LYS A 25 -4.61 -3.58 -12.37
N LYS A 26 -5.31 -2.77 -11.61
CA LYS A 26 -6.61 -3.11 -10.99
C LYS A 26 -6.52 -4.25 -9.99
N TRP A 27 -5.36 -4.40 -9.35
CA TRP A 27 -5.21 -5.37 -8.28
C TRP A 27 -5.72 -4.77 -6.97
N ARG A 28 -6.14 -5.64 -6.06
CA ARG A 28 -6.45 -5.22 -4.71
C ARG A 28 -5.16 -5.13 -3.91
N VAL A 29 -4.90 -3.94 -3.35
CA VAL A 29 -3.68 -3.69 -2.60
C VAL A 29 -4.02 -3.38 -1.15
N THR A 30 -3.37 -4.07 -0.23
CA THR A 30 -3.43 -3.80 1.19
C THR A 30 -2.02 -3.51 1.68
N SER A 31 -1.85 -2.40 2.38
CA SER A 31 -0.55 -2.02 2.93
C SER A 31 -0.60 -2.03 4.44
N VAL A 32 0.35 -2.71 5.05
CA VAL A 32 0.50 -2.76 6.51
C VAL A 32 1.75 -2.01 6.91
N SER A 33 1.63 -1.06 7.82
CA SER A 33 2.77 -0.27 8.26
C SER A 33 2.54 0.27 9.66
N LEU A 34 3.60 0.82 10.26
CA LEU A 34 3.52 1.41 11.59
C LEU A 34 2.88 2.81 11.56
N THR A 35 2.96 3.50 10.44
CA THR A 35 2.50 4.87 10.33
C THR A 35 1.63 5.07 9.11
N LYS A 36 0.79 6.10 9.15
CA LYS A 36 0.00 6.48 8.00
C LYS A 36 0.90 7.05 6.91
N PRO A 37 0.54 6.87 5.63
CA PRO A 37 1.29 7.50 4.56
C PRO A 37 1.10 9.01 4.58
N SER A 38 2.11 9.74 4.14
CA SER A 38 1.98 11.18 3.92
C SER A 38 1.01 11.42 2.76
N LYS A 39 0.52 12.66 2.64
CA LYS A 39 -0.37 13.01 1.53
C LYS A 39 0.25 12.71 0.18
N GLU A 40 1.56 12.91 0.07
CA GLU A 40 2.29 12.69 -1.17
C GLU A 40 2.42 11.23 -1.53
N ARG A 41 2.40 10.35 -0.54
CA ARG A 41 2.58 8.91 -0.75
C ARG A 41 1.28 8.13 -0.65
N PHE A 42 0.20 8.80 -0.34
CA PHE A 42 -1.11 8.16 -0.25
C PHE A 42 -1.58 7.76 -1.64
N VAL A 43 -1.97 6.51 -1.80
CA VAL A 43 -2.50 6.00 -3.06
C VAL A 43 -3.97 5.65 -2.84
N LYS A 44 -4.85 6.22 -3.66
CA LYS A 44 -6.27 5.90 -3.61
C LYS A 44 -6.48 4.42 -3.91
N LYS A 45 -7.50 3.85 -3.33
CA LYS A 45 -7.90 2.45 -3.50
C LYS A 45 -6.99 1.45 -2.80
N VAL A 46 -5.92 1.89 -2.16
CA VAL A 46 -5.10 1.03 -1.32
C VAL A 46 -5.69 1.02 0.09
N LYS A 47 -5.86 -0.16 0.65
CA LYS A 47 -6.29 -0.30 2.04
C LYS A 47 -5.07 -0.22 2.93
N TYR A 48 -5.01 0.81 3.77
CA TYR A 48 -3.90 0.99 4.70
C TYR A 48 -4.28 0.50 6.08
N ILE A 49 -3.46 -0.38 6.63
CA ILE A 49 -3.66 -0.94 7.96
C ILE A 49 -2.48 -0.53 8.82
N LEU A 50 -2.77 0.10 9.96
CA LEU A 50 -1.74 0.44 10.93
C LEU A 50 -1.57 -0.74 11.88
N CYS A 51 -0.39 -1.29 11.92
CA CYS A 51 -0.12 -2.47 12.74
C CYS A 51 1.32 -2.41 13.24
N ASP A 52 1.48 -2.60 14.54
CA ASP A 52 2.80 -2.71 15.14
C ASP A 52 3.25 -4.15 15.02
N ILE A 53 4.23 -4.38 14.18
CA ILE A 53 4.76 -5.71 13.91
C ILE A 53 6.10 -5.96 14.59
N SER A 54 6.55 -5.02 15.43
CA SER A 54 7.82 -5.15 16.15
C SER A 54 7.75 -6.20 17.28
#